data_c9869c5de7b1d248444a07f158402761
#
_entry.id   c9869c5de7b1d248444a07f158402761
#
_cell.length_a   1.000
_cell.length_b   1.000
_cell.length_c   1.000
_cell.angle_alpha   90.00
_cell.angle_beta   90.00
_cell.angle_gamma   90.00
#
_symmetry.space_group_name_H-M   'P 1'
#
loop_
_entity.id
_entity.type
_entity.pdbx_description
1 polymer ?
#
loop_
_entity_poly.entity_id
_entity_poly.type
_entity_poly.pdbx_seq_one_letter_code
_entity_poly.pdbx_strand_id
1 'polypeptide(L)'
;MPVAFWDNLISGGRAAQQADDHTDGDEDVAAGMLRALAGEVDGLCQAIRTIGKARFKRSNPILAKEFHKVPSVAYSIHAIIERAKLLDIAMGRASDAATWEPVPGVKQVDFQAKIAALEAADVGCRDKANISLTASDAGQRKAREIHDATVAYRTQGLAAFPRGSREWQLFNGIPPTGEHPHSAVAAAGEPPLPTP
;
A
#
# COMPACT_ATOMS: atom_id res chain seq x y z
N MET A 1 18.87 30.83 -19.37
CA MET A 1 18.23 30.62 -18.04
C MET A 1 19.29 30.76 -16.97
N PRO A 2 19.01 31.44 -15.82
CA PRO A 2 19.97 31.55 -14.72
C PRO A 2 20.29 30.23 -14.08
N VAL A 3 21.50 30.02 -13.55
CA VAL A 3 21.92 28.80 -12.83
C VAL A 3 20.95 28.48 -11.69
N ALA A 4 20.54 29.49 -10.92
CA ALA A 4 19.58 29.34 -9.83
C ALA A 4 18.23 28.70 -10.24
N PHE A 5 17.80 28.86 -11.49
CA PHE A 5 16.60 28.20 -12.01
C PHE A 5 16.78 26.65 -12.03
N TRP A 6 17.94 26.22 -12.53
CA TRP A 6 18.25 24.79 -12.60
C TRP A 6 18.45 24.16 -11.23
N ASP A 7 19.14 24.88 -10.32
CA ASP A 7 19.35 24.43 -8.95
C ASP A 7 18.00 24.21 -8.22
N ASN A 8 17.05 25.13 -8.37
CA ASN A 8 15.72 25.02 -7.80
C ASN A 8 14.92 23.86 -8.45
N LEU A 9 15.04 23.67 -9.75
CA LEU A 9 14.32 22.62 -10.47
C LEU A 9 14.83 21.23 -10.05
N ILE A 10 16.16 21.06 -9.98
CA ILE A 10 16.80 19.79 -9.57
C ILE A 10 16.52 19.50 -8.10
N SER A 11 16.63 20.49 -7.22
CA SER A 11 16.36 20.31 -5.79
C SER A 11 14.90 19.93 -5.54
N GLY A 12 13.97 20.59 -6.26
CA GLY A 12 12.55 20.24 -6.21
C GLY A 12 12.26 18.83 -6.71
N GLY A 13 12.94 18.38 -7.77
CA GLY A 13 12.83 17.01 -8.27
C GLY A 13 13.32 15.98 -7.28
N ARG A 14 14.48 16.22 -6.64
CA ARG A 14 15.02 15.35 -5.59
C ARG A 14 14.12 15.28 -4.36
N ALA A 15 13.57 16.40 -3.92
CA ALA A 15 12.65 16.43 -2.79
C ALA A 15 11.37 15.65 -3.09
N ALA A 16 10.82 15.77 -4.31
CA ALA A 16 9.64 15.00 -4.72
C ALA A 16 9.92 13.50 -4.77
N GLN A 17 11.08 13.07 -5.29
CA GLN A 17 11.51 11.68 -5.30
C GLN A 17 11.69 11.13 -3.88
N GLN A 18 12.33 11.86 -2.99
CA GLN A 18 12.49 11.44 -1.59
C GLN A 18 11.15 11.31 -0.86
N ALA A 19 10.18 12.20 -1.17
CA ALA A 19 8.84 12.10 -0.60
C ALA A 19 8.11 10.84 -1.09
N ASP A 20 8.22 10.51 -2.37
CA ASP A 20 7.66 9.30 -2.99
C ASP A 20 8.24 8.03 -2.33
N ASP A 21 9.58 7.91 -2.30
CA ASP A 21 10.27 6.77 -1.69
C ASP A 21 9.88 6.56 -0.21
N HIS A 22 9.69 7.65 0.55
CA HIS A 22 9.29 7.57 1.95
C HIS A 22 7.84 7.12 2.11
N THR A 23 6.93 7.63 1.29
CA THR A 23 5.50 7.28 1.38
C THR A 23 5.23 5.86 0.94
N ASP A 24 5.96 5.33 -0.03
CA ASP A 24 5.88 3.93 -0.46
C ASP A 24 6.30 2.97 0.67
N GLY A 25 7.38 3.30 1.39
CA GLY A 25 7.81 2.54 2.56
C GLY A 25 6.76 2.51 3.68
N ASP A 26 6.11 3.64 3.94
CA ASP A 26 5.04 3.76 4.94
C ASP A 26 3.79 2.95 4.54
N GLU A 27 3.44 2.93 3.25
CA GLU A 27 2.33 2.13 2.72
C GLU A 27 2.60 0.64 2.89
N ASP A 28 3.79 0.16 2.55
CA ASP A 28 4.17 -1.24 2.69
C ASP A 28 4.11 -1.73 4.14
N VAL A 29 4.57 -0.91 5.09
CA VAL A 29 4.49 -1.21 6.53
C VAL A 29 3.03 -1.29 6.98
N ALA A 30 2.19 -0.33 6.58
CA ALA A 30 0.77 -0.31 6.93
C ALA A 30 0.03 -1.54 6.35
N ALA A 31 0.32 -1.90 5.10
CA ALA A 31 -0.23 -3.09 4.45
C ALA A 31 0.21 -4.40 5.14
N GLY A 32 1.46 -4.48 5.60
CA GLY A 32 1.97 -5.60 6.39
C GLY A 32 1.23 -5.76 7.72
N MET A 33 1.06 -4.67 8.47
CA MET A 33 0.33 -4.67 9.73
C MET A 33 -1.15 -5.05 9.54
N LEU A 34 -1.80 -4.53 8.51
CA LEU A 34 -3.18 -4.84 8.17
C LEU A 34 -3.37 -6.33 7.87
N ARG A 35 -2.46 -6.95 7.09
CA ARG A 35 -2.51 -8.40 6.80
C ARG A 35 -2.33 -9.24 8.05
N ALA A 36 -1.42 -8.87 8.95
CA ALA A 36 -1.18 -9.58 10.20
C ALA A 36 -2.43 -9.55 11.10
N LEU A 37 -3.03 -8.37 11.30
CA LEU A 37 -4.28 -8.22 12.06
C LEU A 37 -5.44 -8.96 11.43
N ALA A 38 -5.58 -8.92 10.11
CA ALA A 38 -6.62 -9.64 9.39
C ALA A 38 -6.48 -11.16 9.60
N GLY A 39 -5.26 -11.70 9.54
CA GLY A 39 -4.99 -13.11 9.81
C GLY A 39 -5.35 -13.52 11.25
N GLU A 40 -5.02 -12.68 12.23
CA GLU A 40 -5.37 -12.91 13.63
C GLU A 40 -6.90 -12.93 13.84
N VAL A 41 -7.60 -11.91 13.34
CA VAL A 41 -9.07 -11.82 13.44
C VAL A 41 -9.75 -12.95 12.69
N ASP A 42 -9.25 -13.35 11.53
CA ASP A 42 -9.77 -14.51 10.77
C ASP A 42 -9.64 -15.80 11.54
N GLY A 43 -8.49 -16.06 12.17
CA GLY A 43 -8.26 -17.21 13.03
C GLY A 43 -9.22 -17.26 14.22
N LEU A 44 -9.42 -16.10 14.88
CA LEU A 44 -10.40 -15.99 15.98
C LEU A 44 -11.83 -16.25 15.48
N CYS A 45 -12.21 -15.74 14.32
CA CYS A 45 -13.53 -15.99 13.73
C CYS A 45 -13.77 -17.49 13.50
N GLN A 46 -12.78 -18.22 12.99
CA GLN A 46 -12.89 -19.67 12.79
C GLN A 46 -13.06 -20.43 14.10
N ALA A 47 -12.25 -20.08 15.12
CA ALA A 47 -12.31 -20.68 16.45
C ALA A 47 -13.66 -20.41 17.14
N ILE A 48 -14.06 -19.13 17.23
CA ILE A 48 -15.32 -18.71 17.87
C ILE A 48 -16.53 -19.38 17.19
N ARG A 49 -16.55 -19.39 15.86
CA ARG A 49 -17.63 -20.05 15.10
C ARG A 49 -17.73 -21.54 15.44
N THR A 50 -16.60 -22.23 15.46
CA THR A 50 -16.54 -23.67 15.71
C THR A 50 -16.96 -24.00 17.12
N ILE A 51 -16.43 -23.30 18.10
CA ILE A 51 -16.70 -23.49 19.52
C ILE A 51 -18.15 -23.10 19.85
N GLY A 52 -18.64 -21.97 19.33
CA GLY A 52 -20.02 -21.53 19.52
C GLY A 52 -21.04 -22.57 18.99
N LYS A 53 -20.81 -23.10 17.78
CA LYS A 53 -21.63 -24.16 17.23
C LYS A 53 -21.64 -25.40 18.14
N ALA A 54 -20.49 -25.84 18.61
CA ALA A 54 -20.38 -27.05 19.44
C ALA A 54 -21.05 -26.85 20.80
N ARG A 55 -20.76 -25.71 21.44
CA ARG A 55 -21.27 -25.38 22.78
C ARG A 55 -22.80 -25.33 22.83
N PHE A 56 -23.39 -24.60 21.87
CA PHE A 56 -24.83 -24.32 21.88
C PHE A 56 -25.67 -25.39 21.16
N LYS A 57 -25.05 -26.41 20.55
CA LYS A 57 -25.75 -27.42 19.77
C LYS A 57 -26.88 -28.11 20.55
N ARG A 58 -26.67 -28.39 21.84
CA ARG A 58 -27.67 -29.07 22.71
C ARG A 58 -28.43 -28.11 23.62
N SER A 59 -27.77 -27.08 24.13
CA SER A 59 -28.34 -26.14 25.12
C SER A 59 -29.20 -25.05 24.50
N ASN A 60 -28.81 -24.54 23.31
CA ASN A 60 -29.52 -23.48 22.59
C ASN A 60 -29.37 -23.69 21.06
N PRO A 61 -30.18 -24.57 20.45
CA PRO A 61 -30.07 -24.88 19.01
C PRO A 61 -30.31 -23.69 18.10
N ILE A 62 -31.06 -22.66 18.56
CA ILE A 62 -31.30 -21.43 17.79
C ILE A 62 -29.98 -20.62 17.69
N LEU A 63 -29.33 -20.43 18.83
CA LEU A 63 -28.04 -19.72 18.86
C LEU A 63 -26.95 -20.51 18.10
N ALA A 64 -26.92 -21.84 18.20
CA ALA A 64 -26.00 -22.65 17.41
C ALA A 64 -26.18 -22.46 15.90
N LYS A 65 -27.43 -22.27 15.43
CA LYS A 65 -27.72 -21.95 14.01
C LYS A 65 -27.17 -20.59 13.61
N GLU A 66 -27.15 -19.61 14.50
CA GLU A 66 -26.57 -18.28 14.21
C GLU A 66 -25.07 -18.38 13.95
N PHE A 67 -24.33 -19.09 14.82
CA PHE A 67 -22.91 -19.37 14.57
C PHE A 67 -22.69 -20.17 13.28
N HIS A 68 -23.63 -21.06 12.92
CA HIS A 68 -23.54 -21.83 11.68
C HIS A 68 -23.72 -20.97 10.43
N LYS A 69 -24.62 -19.97 10.47
CA LYS A 69 -24.90 -19.07 9.33
C LYS A 69 -23.73 -18.16 9.00
N VAL A 70 -22.84 -17.90 9.96
CA VAL A 70 -21.66 -17.10 9.70
C VAL A 70 -20.75 -17.81 8.70
N PRO A 71 -20.27 -17.13 7.64
CA PRO A 71 -19.40 -17.74 6.63
C PRO A 71 -18.17 -18.40 7.25
N SER A 72 -17.77 -19.57 6.71
CA SER A 72 -16.59 -20.29 7.19
C SER A 72 -15.27 -19.69 6.68
N VAL A 73 -15.31 -19.00 5.54
CA VAL A 73 -14.15 -18.41 4.85
C VAL A 73 -14.49 -16.98 4.47
N ALA A 74 -13.49 -16.11 4.53
CA ALA A 74 -13.55 -14.75 4.05
C ALA A 74 -12.33 -14.51 3.15
N TYR A 75 -12.54 -13.89 1.99
CA TYR A 75 -11.50 -13.70 0.96
C TYR A 75 -10.98 -12.26 0.88
N SER A 76 -11.52 -11.36 1.69
CA SER A 76 -11.10 -9.96 1.74
C SER A 76 -11.15 -9.44 3.17
N ILE A 77 -10.42 -8.38 3.45
CA ILE A 77 -10.41 -7.72 4.76
C ILE A 77 -11.82 -7.28 5.15
N HIS A 78 -12.56 -6.67 4.23
CA HIS A 78 -13.95 -6.29 4.46
C HIS A 78 -14.81 -7.51 4.83
N ALA A 79 -14.67 -8.63 4.13
CA ALA A 79 -15.40 -9.86 4.46
C ALA A 79 -15.00 -10.46 5.82
N ILE A 80 -13.75 -10.31 6.25
CA ILE A 80 -13.28 -10.71 7.59
C ILE A 80 -13.96 -9.83 8.65
N ILE A 81 -13.99 -8.52 8.46
CA ILE A 81 -14.65 -7.57 9.37
C ILE A 81 -16.13 -7.90 9.51
N GLU A 82 -16.86 -8.05 8.41
CA GLU A 82 -18.28 -8.38 8.43
C GLU A 82 -18.56 -9.72 9.10
N ARG A 83 -17.73 -10.72 8.84
CA ARG A 83 -17.81 -12.03 9.51
C ARG A 83 -17.58 -11.89 11.02
N ALA A 84 -16.61 -11.10 11.44
CA ALA A 84 -16.31 -10.86 12.85
C ALA A 84 -17.46 -10.14 13.55
N LYS A 85 -18.08 -9.14 12.93
CA LYS A 85 -19.28 -8.46 13.45
C LYS A 85 -20.46 -9.42 13.63
N LEU A 86 -20.70 -10.30 12.67
CA LEU A 86 -21.77 -11.32 12.81
C LEU A 86 -21.49 -12.26 13.98
N LEU A 87 -20.24 -12.64 14.22
CA LEU A 87 -19.85 -13.45 15.38
C LEU A 87 -20.00 -12.70 16.69
N ASP A 88 -19.62 -11.42 16.73
CA ASP A 88 -19.81 -10.57 17.92
C ASP A 88 -21.29 -10.47 18.31
N ILE A 89 -22.19 -10.27 17.34
CA ILE A 89 -23.64 -10.28 17.56
C ILE A 89 -24.09 -11.63 18.11
N ALA A 90 -23.60 -12.73 17.56
CA ALA A 90 -23.95 -14.08 18.04
C ALA A 90 -23.42 -14.33 19.45
N MET A 91 -22.20 -13.87 19.78
CA MET A 91 -21.63 -13.95 21.13
C MET A 91 -22.47 -13.16 22.15
N GLY A 92 -22.90 -11.95 21.79
CA GLY A 92 -23.72 -11.08 22.66
C GLY A 92 -25.10 -11.64 23.00
N ARG A 93 -25.59 -12.62 22.23
CA ARG A 93 -26.85 -13.33 22.51
C ARG A 93 -26.71 -14.52 23.46
N ALA A 94 -25.50 -14.89 23.83
CA ALA A 94 -25.28 -15.92 24.85
C ALA A 94 -25.66 -15.38 26.24
N SER A 95 -26.30 -16.20 27.08
CA SER A 95 -26.73 -15.80 28.42
C SER A 95 -25.57 -15.42 29.36
N ASP A 96 -24.37 -15.86 29.03
CA ASP A 96 -23.13 -15.60 29.76
C ASP A 96 -22.09 -14.85 28.90
N ALA A 97 -22.55 -14.06 27.93
CA ALA A 97 -21.70 -13.34 26.96
C ALA A 97 -20.53 -12.59 27.61
N ALA A 98 -20.76 -11.95 28.77
CA ALA A 98 -19.75 -11.18 29.46
C ALA A 98 -18.58 -12.01 30.06
N THR A 99 -18.83 -13.30 30.33
CA THR A 99 -17.86 -14.20 30.97
C THR A 99 -17.38 -15.32 30.07
N TRP A 100 -18.04 -15.53 28.94
CA TRP A 100 -17.70 -16.59 28.01
C TRP A 100 -16.41 -16.27 27.23
N GLU A 101 -15.46 -17.17 27.38
CA GLU A 101 -14.19 -17.17 26.65
C GLU A 101 -14.18 -18.31 25.63
N PRO A 102 -14.63 -18.09 24.38
CA PRO A 102 -14.57 -19.13 23.35
C PRO A 102 -13.14 -19.54 23.00
N VAL A 103 -12.22 -18.60 23.09
CA VAL A 103 -10.78 -18.83 22.96
C VAL A 103 -10.15 -18.40 24.30
N PRO A 104 -9.21 -19.16 24.87
CA PRO A 104 -8.58 -18.80 26.14
C PRO A 104 -8.04 -17.34 26.12
N GLY A 105 -8.46 -16.53 27.09
CA GLY A 105 -8.09 -15.13 27.21
C GLY A 105 -8.80 -14.18 26.23
N VAL A 106 -9.77 -14.63 25.46
CA VAL A 106 -10.53 -13.79 24.51
C VAL A 106 -12.01 -13.79 24.88
N LYS A 107 -12.44 -12.76 25.57
CA LYS A 107 -13.86 -12.46 25.82
C LYS A 107 -14.46 -11.67 24.65
N GLN A 108 -15.76 -11.44 24.70
CA GLN A 108 -16.44 -10.63 23.68
C GLN A 108 -15.83 -9.22 23.57
N VAL A 109 -15.52 -8.56 24.69
CA VAL A 109 -14.92 -7.22 24.69
C VAL A 109 -13.53 -7.19 24.02
N ASP A 110 -12.71 -8.23 24.23
CA ASP A 110 -11.39 -8.35 23.62
C ASP A 110 -11.52 -8.58 22.11
N PHE A 111 -12.52 -9.39 21.70
CA PHE A 111 -12.81 -9.61 20.30
C PHE A 111 -13.30 -8.33 19.61
N GLN A 112 -14.18 -7.55 20.25
CA GLN A 112 -14.63 -6.23 19.75
C GLN A 112 -13.46 -5.26 19.59
N ALA A 113 -12.53 -5.23 20.54
CA ALA A 113 -11.33 -4.40 20.44
C ALA A 113 -10.46 -4.79 19.23
N LYS A 114 -10.33 -6.09 18.91
CA LYS A 114 -9.60 -6.55 17.73
C LYS A 114 -10.31 -6.22 16.42
N ILE A 115 -11.64 -6.28 16.38
CA ILE A 115 -12.43 -5.83 15.22
C ILE A 115 -12.18 -4.33 14.98
N ALA A 116 -12.28 -3.51 16.02
CA ALA A 116 -12.05 -2.08 15.93
C ALA A 116 -10.61 -1.74 15.48
N ALA A 117 -9.62 -2.49 15.99
CA ALA A 117 -8.23 -2.33 15.56
C ALA A 117 -8.05 -2.68 14.07
N LEU A 118 -8.70 -3.73 13.58
CA LEU A 118 -8.66 -4.11 12.16
C LEU A 118 -9.32 -3.06 11.27
N GLU A 119 -10.48 -2.51 11.68
CA GLU A 119 -11.15 -1.43 10.97
C GLU A 119 -10.29 -0.17 10.89
N ALA A 120 -9.66 0.21 12.00
CA ALA A 120 -8.76 1.36 12.04
C ALA A 120 -7.52 1.15 11.16
N ALA A 121 -6.96 -0.05 11.14
CA ALA A 121 -5.83 -0.41 10.28
C ALA A 121 -6.21 -0.39 8.79
N ASP A 122 -7.42 -0.83 8.41
CA ASP A 122 -7.92 -0.78 7.03
C ASP A 122 -8.08 0.67 6.54
N VAL A 123 -8.62 1.55 7.38
CA VAL A 123 -8.70 2.99 7.08
C VAL A 123 -7.29 3.59 6.95
N GLY A 124 -6.42 3.34 7.93
CA GLY A 124 -5.05 3.86 7.92
C GLY A 124 -4.23 3.40 6.71
N CYS A 125 -4.41 2.15 6.27
CA CYS A 125 -3.76 1.65 5.06
C CYS A 125 -4.24 2.37 3.79
N ARG A 126 -5.56 2.63 3.67
CA ARG A 126 -6.11 3.39 2.54
C ARG A 126 -5.62 4.83 2.52
N ASP A 127 -5.52 5.47 3.69
CA ASP A 127 -5.01 6.83 3.80
C ASP A 127 -3.54 6.90 3.37
N LYS A 128 -2.71 5.92 3.76
CA LYS A 128 -1.32 5.83 3.33
C LYS A 128 -1.20 5.61 1.81
N ALA A 129 -2.02 4.73 1.23
CA ALA A 129 -2.06 4.52 -0.22
C ALA A 129 -2.44 5.79 -0.98
N ASN A 130 -3.40 6.58 -0.48
CA ASN A 130 -3.78 7.86 -1.08
C ASN A 130 -2.64 8.90 -1.00
N ILE A 131 -1.88 8.92 0.10
CA ILE A 131 -0.72 9.81 0.27
C ILE A 131 0.38 9.40 -0.71
N SER A 132 0.70 8.10 -0.83
CA SER A 132 1.68 7.57 -1.77
C SER A 132 1.32 7.94 -3.22
N LEU A 133 0.08 7.70 -3.65
CA LEU A 133 -0.40 8.12 -4.98
C LEU A 133 -0.22 9.62 -5.23
N THR A 134 -0.50 10.46 -4.23
CA THR A 134 -0.35 11.91 -4.35
C THR A 134 1.12 12.32 -4.47
N ALA A 135 2.02 11.67 -3.74
CA ALA A 135 3.46 11.91 -3.81
C ALA A 135 4.02 11.48 -5.18
N SER A 136 3.62 10.32 -5.68
CA SER A 136 4.00 9.80 -7.00
C SER A 136 3.54 10.73 -8.12
N ASP A 137 2.29 11.22 -8.09
CA ASP A 137 1.79 12.22 -9.03
C ASP A 137 2.57 13.53 -9.00
N ALA A 138 3.01 13.96 -7.81
CA ALA A 138 3.86 15.15 -7.66
C ALA A 138 5.25 14.92 -8.25
N GLY A 139 5.84 13.75 -8.02
CA GLY A 139 7.10 13.32 -8.60
C GLY A 139 7.06 13.31 -10.14
N GLN A 140 6.02 12.70 -10.71
CA GLN A 140 5.83 12.65 -12.16
C GLN A 140 5.66 14.07 -12.77
N ARG A 141 4.92 14.95 -12.11
CA ARG A 141 4.78 16.35 -12.57
C ARG A 141 6.12 17.06 -12.57
N LYS A 142 6.93 16.88 -11.52
CA LYS A 142 8.28 17.48 -11.44
C LYS A 142 9.23 16.91 -12.49
N ALA A 143 9.17 15.61 -12.76
CA ALA A 143 9.95 14.96 -13.82
C ALA A 143 9.61 15.54 -15.20
N ARG A 144 8.32 15.77 -15.50
CA ARG A 144 7.88 16.43 -16.75
C ARG A 144 8.37 17.88 -16.83
N GLU A 145 8.28 18.63 -15.75
CA GLU A 145 8.78 20.03 -15.70
C GLU A 145 10.29 20.11 -16.01
N ILE A 146 11.08 19.20 -15.42
CA ILE A 146 12.53 19.08 -15.71
C ILE A 146 12.76 18.72 -17.17
N HIS A 147 12.02 17.76 -17.69
CA HIS A 147 12.08 17.33 -19.08
C HIS A 147 11.81 18.50 -20.02
N ASP A 148 10.68 19.19 -19.86
CA ASP A 148 10.25 20.30 -20.72
C ASP A 148 11.25 21.45 -20.70
N ALA A 149 11.77 21.79 -19.51
CA ALA A 149 12.80 22.80 -19.35
C ALA A 149 14.11 22.42 -20.07
N THR A 150 14.50 21.13 -19.98
CA THR A 150 15.71 20.61 -20.65
C THR A 150 15.56 20.65 -22.17
N VAL A 151 14.41 20.23 -22.72
CA VAL A 151 14.10 20.30 -24.15
C VAL A 151 14.12 21.74 -24.66
N ALA A 152 13.45 22.65 -23.93
CA ALA A 152 13.42 24.07 -24.28
C ALA A 152 14.83 24.69 -24.28
N TYR A 153 15.63 24.40 -23.26
CA TYR A 153 17.00 24.89 -23.14
C TYR A 153 17.91 24.39 -24.28
N ARG A 154 17.83 23.08 -24.57
CA ARG A 154 18.54 22.46 -25.70
C ARG A 154 18.16 23.13 -27.03
N THR A 155 16.86 23.25 -27.28
CA THR A 155 16.33 23.83 -28.53
C THR A 155 16.78 25.28 -28.72
N GLN A 156 16.71 26.11 -27.67
CA GLN A 156 17.16 27.47 -27.69
C GLN A 156 18.69 27.58 -27.94
N GLY A 157 19.48 26.72 -27.30
CA GLY A 157 20.92 26.65 -27.47
C GLY A 157 21.32 26.27 -28.90
N LEU A 158 20.68 25.22 -29.45
CA LEU A 158 20.92 24.78 -30.83
C LEU A 158 20.54 25.85 -31.88
N ALA A 159 19.52 26.66 -31.61
CA ALA A 159 19.09 27.75 -32.47
C ALA A 159 19.99 29.01 -32.37
N ALA A 160 20.57 29.26 -31.17
CA ALA A 160 21.37 30.46 -30.92
C ALA A 160 22.81 30.41 -31.48
N PHE A 161 23.36 29.20 -31.68
CA PHE A 161 24.76 29.03 -32.05
C PHE A 161 24.91 28.38 -33.45
N PRO A 162 25.91 28.78 -34.25
CA PRO A 162 26.19 28.19 -35.55
C PRO A 162 26.51 26.67 -35.41
N ARG A 163 26.00 25.85 -36.35
CA ARG A 163 26.29 24.42 -36.38
C ARG A 163 27.80 24.17 -36.40
N GLY A 164 28.26 23.29 -35.53
CA GLY A 164 29.67 22.90 -35.43
C GLY A 164 30.50 23.79 -34.52
N SER A 165 29.96 24.89 -33.97
CA SER A 165 30.65 25.67 -32.94
C SER A 165 30.77 24.85 -31.66
N ARG A 166 31.71 25.25 -30.78
CA ARG A 166 31.90 24.58 -29.48
C ARG A 166 30.63 24.63 -28.63
N GLU A 167 29.97 25.78 -28.62
CA GLU A 167 28.72 26.01 -27.89
C GLU A 167 27.60 25.12 -28.46
N TRP A 168 27.45 25.05 -29.79
CA TRP A 168 26.47 24.17 -30.44
C TRP A 168 26.69 22.71 -30.06
N GLN A 169 27.95 22.25 -30.01
CA GLN A 169 28.29 20.88 -29.64
C GLN A 169 27.91 20.57 -28.21
N LEU A 170 28.05 21.52 -27.26
CA LEU A 170 27.61 21.36 -25.87
C LEU A 170 26.09 21.12 -25.79
N PHE A 171 25.30 21.93 -26.50
CA PHE A 171 23.83 21.74 -26.52
C PHE A 171 23.40 20.46 -27.25
N ASN A 172 24.10 20.10 -28.32
CA ASN A 172 23.84 18.86 -29.04
C ASN A 172 24.16 17.61 -28.23
N GLY A 173 25.13 17.70 -27.31
CA GLY A 173 25.49 16.63 -26.38
C GLY A 173 24.50 16.43 -25.23
N ILE A 174 23.54 17.35 -25.01
CA ILE A 174 22.43 17.14 -24.08
C ILE A 174 21.53 16.05 -24.69
N PRO A 175 21.38 14.87 -24.05
CA PRO A 175 20.60 13.78 -24.61
C PRO A 175 19.17 14.23 -24.93
N PRO A 176 18.59 13.79 -26.06
CA PRO A 176 17.17 13.98 -26.29
C PRO A 176 16.43 13.20 -25.21
N THR A 177 15.79 13.96 -24.34
CA THR A 177 15.02 13.40 -23.25
C THR A 177 13.76 12.71 -23.82
N GLY A 178 13.86 11.45 -24.11
CA GLY A 178 12.80 10.59 -24.65
C GLY A 178 12.98 9.14 -24.23
N GLU A 179 14.15 8.78 -23.74
CA GLU A 179 14.39 7.47 -23.15
C GLU A 179 14.17 7.57 -21.64
N HIS A 180 13.12 6.94 -21.15
CA HIS A 180 12.88 6.80 -19.71
C HIS A 180 14.08 6.09 -19.07
N PRO A 181 14.67 6.60 -17.99
CA PRO A 181 15.83 5.98 -17.33
C PRO A 181 15.54 4.56 -16.79
N HIS A 182 14.28 4.13 -16.79
CA HIS A 182 13.89 2.77 -16.40
C HIS A 182 14.25 1.68 -17.39
N SER A 183 14.60 2.00 -18.65
CA SER A 183 15.01 0.98 -19.62
C SER A 183 16.51 0.66 -19.61
N ALA A 184 17.34 1.49 -18.95
CA ALA A 184 18.79 1.30 -18.95
C ALA A 184 19.29 0.34 -17.84
N VAL A 185 18.51 0.09 -16.79
CA VAL A 185 18.93 -0.79 -15.69
C VAL A 185 18.65 -2.27 -15.98
N ALA A 186 17.75 -2.58 -16.93
CA ALA A 186 17.42 -3.96 -17.28
C ALA A 186 18.39 -4.62 -18.31
N ALA A 187 19.30 -3.85 -18.89
CA ALA A 187 20.20 -4.36 -19.95
C ALA A 187 21.64 -4.64 -19.49
N ALA A 188 21.98 -4.36 -18.22
CA ALA A 188 23.31 -4.59 -17.68
C ALA A 188 23.29 -5.68 -16.62
N GLY A 189 23.24 -6.95 -17.02
CA GLY A 189 23.50 -8.00 -16.06
C GLY A 189 22.95 -9.39 -16.31
N GLU A 190 23.18 -9.96 -17.46
CA GLU A 190 23.24 -11.43 -17.56
C GLU A 190 24.68 -11.84 -17.89
N PRO A 191 25.41 -12.46 -16.95
CA PRO A 191 26.70 -13.04 -17.31
C PRO A 191 26.48 -14.25 -18.25
N PRO A 192 27.33 -14.45 -19.27
CA PRO A 192 27.20 -15.58 -20.20
C PRO A 192 27.33 -16.90 -19.45
N LEU A 193 26.37 -17.80 -19.66
CA LEU A 193 26.40 -19.17 -19.19
C LEU A 193 27.66 -19.87 -19.73
N PRO A 194 28.36 -20.67 -18.94
CA PRO A 194 29.48 -21.47 -19.41
C PRO A 194 28.96 -22.52 -20.40
N THR A 195 29.49 -22.50 -21.61
CA THR A 195 29.34 -23.56 -22.62
C THR A 195 30.00 -24.84 -22.18
N PRO A 196 29.42 -26.01 -22.48
CA PRO A 196 29.92 -27.34 -22.06
C PRO A 196 31.24 -27.74 -22.73
#